data_3acfbfd1a3fa58ff75cbcfba82496794
#
_entry.id   3acfbfd1a3fa58ff75cbcfba82496794
#
_cell.length_a   1.000
_cell.length_b   1.000
_cell.length_c   1.000
_cell.angle_alpha   90.00
_cell.angle_beta   90.00
_cell.angle_gamma   90.00
#
_symmetry.space_group_name_H-M   'P 1'
#
loop_
_entity.id
_entity.type
_entity.pdbx_description
1 polymer ?
#
loop_
_entity_poly.entity_id
_entity_poly.type
_entity_poly.pdbx_seq_one_letter_code
_entity_poly.pdbx_strand_id
1 'polypeptide(L)'
;MIVTIITFIIVFGILVIVHEFGHFYFAKKAGILVREFSVGMGPKAVAFRRNATTYTLRFLPIGGYVRMAGVADDEDEELKPGTPVSLQIGPDGIVHSINASKKTTLFNGIPLSVTATDLEKELWIEGYENGDESEVKHYAVDHDATIVESDGTEVQIAPVDVQFQSAKLWQRMLTNFAGPMNNFILAIITFAILAFMQGGVTSTTTHVAATTADSVARTAGIQKGDQIVAVNGKKMTSAQSISLLIQDSPKQRLTLTINRAGQTKKIAVTPAAKTVSGNRIGQIGVQWATKTDTSLGAKLAYGFTGSWGITKQIFQVLGRRVTHGVSLNDLGGPVAIFATTSQAAKSGVRTVIYLLAVLSINLGIVNLLPIPALDGGKLLLNIVEGIRGKPLRVETESVITLIGFGLLMLLMILVTWNDIQRYFF
;
A
#
# COMPACT_ATOMS: atom_id res chain seq x y z
N MET A 1 2.58 15.83 20.86
CA MET A 1 3.53 15.56 19.78
C MET A 1 4.11 14.14 19.83
N ILE A 2 4.66 13.66 20.95
CA ILE A 2 5.22 12.30 21.10
C ILE A 2 4.19 11.22 20.74
N VAL A 3 2.96 11.27 21.29
CA VAL A 3 1.89 10.31 20.99
C VAL A 3 1.57 10.27 19.48
N THR A 4 1.54 11.41 18.83
CA THR A 4 1.31 11.50 17.37
C THR A 4 2.41 10.78 16.59
N ILE A 5 3.67 11.02 16.93
CA ILE A 5 4.84 10.41 16.28
C ILE A 5 4.79 8.88 16.46
N ILE A 6 4.56 8.42 17.69
CA ILE A 6 4.46 6.97 17.99
C ILE A 6 3.29 6.36 17.22
N THR A 7 2.12 7.01 17.22
CA THR A 7 0.95 6.54 16.46
C THR A 7 1.24 6.47 14.96
N PHE A 8 1.91 7.49 14.40
CA PHE A 8 2.30 7.51 13.00
C PHE A 8 3.24 6.35 12.68
N ILE A 9 4.30 6.13 13.47
CA ILE A 9 5.25 5.03 13.28
C ILE A 9 4.54 3.67 13.35
N ILE A 10 3.63 3.47 14.31
CA ILE A 10 2.89 2.22 14.45
C ILE A 10 1.96 1.99 13.25
N VAL A 11 1.16 2.99 12.87
CA VAL A 11 0.21 2.87 11.75
C VAL A 11 0.95 2.60 10.44
N PHE A 12 1.98 3.39 10.14
CA PHE A 12 2.78 3.20 8.92
C PHE A 12 3.59 1.90 8.95
N GLY A 13 4.18 1.56 10.09
CA GLY A 13 4.91 0.31 10.25
C GLY A 13 4.02 -0.90 9.96
N ILE A 14 2.81 -0.95 10.51
CA ILE A 14 1.85 -2.03 10.23
C ILE A 14 1.49 -2.08 8.75
N LEU A 15 1.17 -0.93 8.13
CA LEU A 15 0.79 -0.85 6.72
C LEU A 15 1.88 -1.41 5.82
N VAL A 16 3.11 -0.98 6.03
CA VAL A 16 4.27 -1.39 5.22
C VAL A 16 4.62 -2.86 5.47
N ILE A 17 4.73 -3.28 6.74
CA ILE A 17 5.09 -4.68 7.07
C ILE A 17 4.09 -5.65 6.46
N VAL A 18 2.79 -5.37 6.55
CA VAL A 18 1.75 -6.25 6.00
C VAL A 18 1.78 -6.27 4.47
N HIS A 19 2.06 -5.13 3.84
CA HIS A 19 2.24 -5.02 2.39
C HIS A 19 3.44 -5.85 1.92
N GLU A 20 4.61 -5.59 2.46
CA GLU A 20 5.86 -6.27 2.11
C GLU A 20 5.79 -7.77 2.43
N PHE A 21 5.12 -8.14 3.52
CA PHE A 21 4.91 -9.55 3.86
C PHE A 21 4.12 -10.30 2.79
N GLY A 22 3.21 -9.62 2.07
CA GLY A 22 2.52 -10.20 0.91
C GLY A 22 3.51 -10.64 -0.15
N HIS A 23 4.36 -9.75 -0.61
CA HIS A 23 5.40 -10.04 -1.60
C HIS A 23 6.35 -11.14 -1.11
N PHE A 24 6.84 -11.01 0.10
CA PHE A 24 7.72 -11.98 0.73
C PHE A 24 7.14 -13.39 0.75
N TYR A 25 5.92 -13.55 1.23
CA TYR A 25 5.29 -14.86 1.38
C TYR A 25 5.10 -15.56 0.03
N PHE A 26 4.59 -14.84 -0.96
CA PHE A 26 4.33 -15.43 -2.27
C PHE A 26 5.60 -15.64 -3.09
N ALA A 27 6.62 -14.78 -2.95
CA ALA A 27 7.94 -15.01 -3.53
C ALA A 27 8.56 -16.32 -3.00
N LYS A 28 8.63 -16.48 -1.68
CA LYS A 28 9.15 -17.71 -1.05
C LYS A 28 8.36 -18.96 -1.48
N LYS A 29 7.04 -18.87 -1.58
CA LYS A 29 6.18 -19.96 -2.03
C LYS A 29 6.37 -20.29 -3.51
N ALA A 30 6.79 -19.34 -4.31
CA ALA A 30 7.09 -19.52 -5.73
C ALA A 30 8.52 -20.06 -5.98
N GLY A 31 9.34 -20.25 -4.93
CA GLY A 31 10.75 -20.68 -5.05
C GLY A 31 11.70 -19.51 -5.37
N ILE A 32 11.20 -18.28 -5.36
CA ILE A 32 12.02 -17.08 -5.58
C ILE A 32 12.83 -16.79 -4.31
N LEU A 33 14.15 -16.63 -4.46
CA LEU A 33 15.01 -16.25 -3.37
C LEU A 33 14.72 -14.81 -2.94
N VAL A 34 14.30 -14.65 -1.69
CA VAL A 34 14.21 -13.32 -1.06
C VAL A 34 15.51 -13.08 -0.30
N ARG A 35 16.38 -12.22 -0.86
CA ARG A 35 17.69 -11.88 -0.30
C ARG A 35 17.56 -11.03 0.95
N GLU A 36 16.69 -10.00 0.92
CA GLU A 36 16.47 -9.12 2.07
C GLU A 36 14.97 -8.80 2.25
N PHE A 37 14.52 -8.79 3.51
CA PHE A 37 13.24 -8.24 3.96
C PHE A 37 13.53 -7.07 4.88
N SER A 38 13.28 -5.86 4.41
CA SER A 38 13.62 -4.63 5.14
C SER A 38 12.38 -3.91 5.65
N VAL A 39 12.44 -3.50 6.92
CA VAL A 39 11.48 -2.58 7.52
C VAL A 39 12.18 -1.23 7.71
N GLY A 40 11.66 -0.20 7.05
CA GLY A 40 12.29 1.12 7.02
C GLY A 40 13.30 1.29 5.88
N MET A 41 13.88 2.45 5.80
CA MET A 41 14.88 2.87 4.82
C MET A 41 16.10 3.51 5.49
N GLY A 42 17.16 3.78 4.70
CA GLY A 42 18.38 4.42 5.18
C GLY A 42 19.34 3.44 5.87
N PRO A 43 20.24 3.94 6.75
CA PRO A 43 21.25 3.11 7.39
C PRO A 43 20.64 1.98 8.22
N LYS A 44 21.31 0.84 8.22
CA LYS A 44 20.93 -0.37 8.95
C LYS A 44 21.10 -0.18 10.45
N ALA A 45 20.07 -0.45 11.24
CA ALA A 45 20.11 -0.45 12.69
C ALA A 45 20.40 -1.85 13.24
N VAL A 46 19.68 -2.87 12.74
CA VAL A 46 19.83 -4.28 13.14
C VAL A 46 19.62 -5.15 11.90
N ALA A 47 20.40 -6.21 11.78
CA ALA A 47 20.18 -7.25 10.77
C ALA A 47 20.41 -8.63 11.38
N PHE A 48 19.65 -9.62 10.93
CA PHE A 48 19.88 -11.03 11.20
C PHE A 48 19.43 -11.87 10.01
N ARG A 49 20.12 -13.00 9.79
CA ARG A 49 19.84 -13.91 8.68
C ARG A 49 19.09 -15.16 9.17
N ARG A 50 18.08 -15.58 8.43
CA ARG A 50 17.36 -16.82 8.68
C ARG A 50 16.77 -17.36 7.37
N ASN A 51 16.96 -18.66 7.10
CA ASN A 51 16.40 -19.35 5.93
C ASN A 51 16.68 -18.60 4.61
N ALA A 52 17.96 -18.30 4.35
CA ALA A 52 18.44 -17.62 3.15
C ALA A 52 17.92 -16.16 2.96
N THR A 53 17.24 -15.60 3.95
CA THR A 53 16.75 -14.22 3.92
C THR A 53 17.39 -13.43 5.05
N THR A 54 17.91 -12.24 4.74
CA THR A 54 18.38 -11.28 5.73
C THR A 54 17.24 -10.33 6.09
N TYR A 55 16.91 -10.27 7.36
CA TYR A 55 15.91 -9.38 7.91
C TYR A 55 16.60 -8.15 8.45
N THR A 56 16.23 -6.97 7.96
CA THR A 56 16.84 -5.70 8.39
C THR A 56 15.80 -4.77 8.98
N LEU A 57 16.19 -4.09 10.05
CA LEU A 57 15.49 -2.92 10.58
C LEU A 57 16.38 -1.69 10.30
N ARG A 58 15.82 -0.68 9.66
CA ARG A 58 16.54 0.54 9.29
C ARG A 58 16.06 1.74 10.08
N PHE A 59 16.91 2.77 10.22
CA PHE A 59 16.63 3.90 11.12
C PHE A 59 15.46 4.77 10.70
N LEU A 60 15.18 4.90 9.40
CA LEU A 60 14.04 5.70 8.94
C LEU A 60 12.80 4.80 8.86
N PRO A 61 11.79 5.00 9.74
CA PRO A 61 10.61 4.14 9.78
C PRO A 61 9.61 4.50 8.66
N ILE A 62 10.12 4.78 7.47
CA ILE A 62 9.34 5.16 6.30
C ILE A 62 9.58 4.11 5.22
N GLY A 63 8.52 3.39 4.84
CA GLY A 63 8.61 2.36 3.81
C GLY A 63 9.24 1.06 4.31
N GLY A 64 9.51 0.19 3.38
CA GLY A 64 10.16 -1.09 3.48
C GLY A 64 10.37 -1.63 2.08
N TYR A 65 11.02 -2.77 1.95
CA TYR A 65 11.15 -3.46 0.69
C TYR A 65 11.44 -4.95 0.86
N VAL A 66 11.08 -5.70 -0.15
CA VAL A 66 11.46 -7.10 -0.32
C VAL A 66 12.39 -7.19 -1.51
N ARG A 67 13.68 -7.46 -1.27
CA ARG A 67 14.67 -7.65 -2.31
C ARG A 67 14.64 -9.09 -2.77
N MET A 68 14.13 -9.29 -3.96
CA MET A 68 14.06 -10.60 -4.62
C MET A 68 15.20 -10.72 -5.63
N ALA A 69 15.83 -11.90 -5.70
CA ALA A 69 16.90 -12.18 -6.65
C ALA A 69 16.45 -11.94 -8.09
N GLY A 70 17.31 -11.37 -8.93
CA GLY A 70 17.07 -11.12 -10.35
C GLY A 70 16.11 -9.96 -10.65
N VAL A 71 15.83 -9.06 -9.71
CA VAL A 71 15.14 -7.81 -9.96
C VAL A 71 16.17 -6.70 -10.20
N ALA A 72 15.87 -5.72 -11.02
CA ALA A 72 16.82 -4.70 -11.53
C ALA A 72 17.68 -3.98 -10.47
N ASP A 73 17.26 -3.98 -9.21
CA ASP A 73 18.03 -3.41 -8.10
C ASP A 73 19.26 -4.25 -7.69
N ASP A 74 19.42 -5.45 -8.26
CA ASP A 74 20.56 -6.33 -8.00
C ASP A 74 21.77 -6.03 -8.91
N GLU A 75 21.60 -5.29 -10.00
CA GLU A 75 22.69 -5.01 -10.97
C GLU A 75 23.80 -4.10 -10.43
N ASP A 76 23.50 -3.26 -9.43
CA ASP A 76 24.49 -2.33 -8.85
C ASP A 76 25.52 -3.00 -7.92
N GLU A 77 25.38 -4.29 -7.63
CA GLU A 77 26.23 -5.03 -6.68
C GLU A 77 27.11 -6.12 -7.30
N GLU A 78 27.21 -6.14 -8.64
CA GLU A 78 28.20 -6.99 -9.30
C GLU A 78 29.61 -6.65 -8.81
N LEU A 79 30.35 -7.69 -8.46
CA LEU A 79 31.77 -7.57 -8.13
C LEU A 79 32.54 -7.14 -9.37
N LYS A 80 32.82 -5.85 -9.48
CA LYS A 80 33.57 -5.27 -10.62
C LYS A 80 35.03 -5.72 -10.61
N PRO A 81 35.66 -5.86 -11.77
CA PRO A 81 37.10 -6.10 -11.83
C PRO A 81 37.87 -5.09 -10.98
N GLY A 82 38.84 -5.58 -10.19
CA GLY A 82 39.60 -4.79 -9.23
C GLY A 82 38.97 -4.68 -7.84
N THR A 83 37.78 -5.24 -7.60
CA THR A 83 37.17 -5.23 -6.26
C THR A 83 37.94 -6.17 -5.33
N PRO A 84 38.49 -5.68 -4.20
CA PRO A 84 39.10 -6.53 -3.21
C PRO A 84 38.04 -7.28 -2.41
N VAL A 85 38.18 -8.61 -2.34
CA VAL A 85 37.26 -9.47 -1.57
C VAL A 85 38.10 -10.43 -0.69
N SER A 86 37.45 -11.04 0.29
CA SER A 86 37.99 -12.14 1.05
C SER A 86 37.12 -13.36 0.90
N LEU A 87 37.66 -14.48 0.44
CA LEU A 87 36.93 -15.71 0.15
C LEU A 87 37.03 -16.68 1.32
N GLN A 88 35.88 -17.20 1.77
CA GLN A 88 35.86 -18.35 2.68
C GLN A 88 35.62 -19.62 1.87
N ILE A 89 36.66 -20.47 1.84
CA ILE A 89 36.63 -21.74 1.11
C ILE A 89 36.41 -22.87 2.10
N GLY A 90 35.51 -23.78 1.74
CA GLY A 90 35.25 -25.00 2.51
C GLY A 90 36.29 -26.07 2.34
N PRO A 91 36.23 -27.19 3.10
CA PRO A 91 37.11 -28.33 2.96
C PRO A 91 37.03 -29.01 1.59
N ASP A 92 35.97 -28.76 0.86
CA ASP A 92 35.66 -29.23 -0.51
C ASP A 92 36.35 -28.38 -1.59
N GLY A 93 36.99 -27.27 -1.21
CA GLY A 93 37.62 -26.35 -2.16
C GLY A 93 36.67 -25.37 -2.81
N ILE A 94 35.39 -25.31 -2.36
CA ILE A 94 34.33 -24.46 -2.89
C ILE A 94 34.18 -23.21 -2.03
N VAL A 95 33.91 -22.07 -2.64
CA VAL A 95 33.67 -20.79 -1.95
C VAL A 95 32.25 -20.77 -1.39
N HIS A 96 32.10 -20.66 -0.07
CA HIS A 96 30.84 -20.54 0.63
C HIS A 96 30.47 -19.12 1.05
N SER A 97 31.48 -18.21 1.13
CA SER A 97 31.21 -16.81 1.44
C SER A 97 32.24 -15.90 0.79
N ILE A 98 31.75 -14.77 0.29
CA ILE A 98 32.55 -13.71 -0.36
C ILE A 98 32.34 -12.44 0.47
N ASN A 99 33.40 -11.90 1.06
CA ASN A 99 33.29 -10.65 1.80
C ASN A 99 33.85 -9.49 0.97
N ALA A 100 32.96 -8.63 0.49
CA ALA A 100 33.28 -7.39 -0.22
C ALA A 100 33.22 -6.15 0.69
N SER A 101 32.92 -6.32 1.99
CA SER A 101 32.84 -5.22 2.94
C SER A 101 34.22 -4.74 3.40
N LYS A 102 34.39 -3.42 3.37
CA LYS A 102 35.58 -2.77 3.98
C LYS A 102 35.46 -2.58 5.49
N LYS A 103 34.29 -2.84 6.06
CA LYS A 103 33.95 -2.52 7.46
C LYS A 103 34.11 -3.69 8.43
N THR A 104 34.16 -4.89 7.91
CA THR A 104 34.18 -6.11 8.74
C THR A 104 35.21 -7.10 8.28
N THR A 105 36.16 -7.44 9.13
CA THR A 105 36.96 -8.68 9.05
C THR A 105 36.09 -9.80 9.64
N LEU A 106 35.14 -10.33 8.84
CA LEU A 106 34.21 -11.34 9.33
C LEU A 106 34.87 -12.71 9.53
N PHE A 107 35.95 -12.97 8.84
CA PHE A 107 36.69 -14.25 8.94
C PHE A 107 38.10 -14.12 8.31
N ASN A 108 39.00 -15.00 8.68
CA ASN A 108 40.23 -15.18 8.00
C ASN A 108 39.99 -15.92 6.68
N GLY A 109 39.78 -15.18 5.62
CA GLY A 109 39.56 -15.70 4.27
C GLY A 109 40.81 -15.47 3.40
N ILE A 110 40.77 -16.03 2.18
CA ILE A 110 41.81 -15.80 1.17
C ILE A 110 41.54 -14.45 0.51
N PRO A 111 42.42 -13.46 0.60
CA PRO A 111 42.31 -12.21 -0.11
C PRO A 111 42.40 -12.42 -1.62
N LEU A 112 41.44 -11.89 -2.39
CA LEU A 112 41.38 -11.96 -3.84
C LEU A 112 41.08 -10.58 -4.42
N SER A 113 41.83 -10.16 -5.43
CA SER A 113 41.46 -9.03 -6.28
C SER A 113 40.72 -9.58 -7.49
N VAL A 114 39.42 -9.35 -7.54
CA VAL A 114 38.49 -9.92 -8.56
C VAL A 114 38.91 -9.47 -9.96
N THR A 115 39.02 -10.40 -10.91
CA THR A 115 39.16 -10.12 -12.34
C THR A 115 37.87 -10.36 -13.10
N ALA A 116 37.16 -11.45 -12.78
CA ALA A 116 35.85 -11.75 -13.34
C ALA A 116 35.04 -12.66 -12.41
N THR A 117 33.73 -12.68 -12.57
CA THR A 117 32.82 -13.56 -11.83
C THR A 117 31.64 -13.98 -12.71
N ASP A 118 31.10 -15.15 -12.45
CA ASP A 118 29.74 -15.56 -12.84
C ASP A 118 29.06 -16.20 -11.62
N LEU A 119 28.33 -15.41 -10.87
CA LEU A 119 27.61 -15.86 -9.68
C LEU A 119 26.13 -16.21 -9.97
N GLU A 120 25.76 -16.23 -11.25
CA GLU A 120 24.39 -16.52 -11.70
C GLU A 120 24.25 -17.87 -12.38
N LYS A 121 25.14 -18.21 -13.33
CA LYS A 121 25.01 -19.39 -14.19
C LYS A 121 25.99 -20.49 -13.85
N GLU A 122 27.28 -20.19 -13.97
CA GLU A 122 28.34 -21.19 -13.84
C GLU A 122 28.96 -21.23 -12.44
N LEU A 123 28.64 -20.25 -11.60
CA LEU A 123 28.99 -20.15 -10.19
C LEU A 123 30.48 -20.25 -9.93
N TRP A 124 31.21 -19.24 -10.38
CA TRP A 124 32.66 -19.13 -10.18
C TRP A 124 33.11 -17.69 -9.93
N ILE A 125 34.26 -17.54 -9.33
CA ILE A 125 34.98 -16.29 -9.13
C ILE A 125 36.48 -16.50 -9.43
N GLU A 126 37.07 -15.54 -10.12
CA GLU A 126 38.50 -15.55 -10.41
C GLU A 126 39.15 -14.21 -10.10
N GLY A 127 40.44 -14.27 -9.83
CA GLY A 127 41.19 -13.08 -9.49
C GLY A 127 42.62 -13.37 -9.05
N TYR A 128 43.33 -12.32 -8.63
CA TYR A 128 44.69 -12.38 -8.13
C TYR A 128 44.67 -12.61 -6.61
N GLU A 129 45.24 -13.76 -6.20
CA GLU A 129 45.30 -14.17 -4.80
C GLU A 129 46.43 -13.45 -4.08
N ASN A 130 46.20 -12.92 -2.87
CA ASN A 130 47.17 -12.24 -2.02
C ASN A 130 47.99 -11.11 -2.69
N GLY A 131 47.44 -10.54 -3.79
CA GLY A 131 48.13 -9.49 -4.56
C GLY A 131 49.18 -10.01 -5.54
N ASP A 132 49.25 -11.31 -5.79
CA ASP A 132 50.13 -11.91 -6.80
C ASP A 132 49.45 -11.86 -8.18
N GLU A 133 49.85 -10.92 -9.01
CA GLU A 133 49.33 -10.74 -10.36
C GLU A 133 49.91 -11.69 -11.40
N SER A 134 50.80 -12.61 -10.98
CA SER A 134 51.46 -13.56 -11.90
C SER A 134 50.54 -14.68 -12.36
N GLU A 135 49.50 -15.03 -11.57
CA GLU A 135 48.57 -16.11 -11.87
C GLU A 135 47.14 -15.75 -11.44
N VAL A 136 46.17 -15.89 -12.37
CA VAL A 136 44.77 -15.79 -12.05
C VAL A 136 44.29 -17.11 -11.45
N LYS A 137 43.75 -17.06 -10.23
CA LYS A 137 43.17 -18.22 -9.57
C LYS A 137 41.67 -18.26 -9.85
N HIS A 138 41.16 -19.46 -10.11
CA HIS A 138 39.73 -19.73 -10.40
C HIS A 138 39.15 -20.59 -9.28
N TYR A 139 38.02 -20.16 -8.72
CA TYR A 139 37.35 -20.85 -7.64
C TYR A 139 35.89 -21.09 -7.98
N ALA A 140 35.40 -22.33 -7.79
CA ALA A 140 33.97 -22.64 -7.83
C ALA A 140 33.27 -22.04 -6.61
N VAL A 141 32.05 -21.57 -6.81
CA VAL A 141 31.23 -20.94 -5.77
C VAL A 141 30.01 -21.83 -5.50
N ASP A 142 29.71 -22.02 -4.22
CA ASP A 142 28.54 -22.79 -3.81
C ASP A 142 27.24 -22.09 -4.22
N HIS A 143 26.24 -22.84 -4.63
CA HIS A 143 24.92 -22.33 -5.04
C HIS A 143 24.27 -21.49 -3.92
N ASP A 144 24.48 -21.85 -2.67
CA ASP A 144 23.93 -21.16 -1.50
C ASP A 144 24.95 -20.22 -0.84
N ALA A 145 26.07 -19.92 -1.53
CA ALA A 145 27.09 -19.01 -1.03
C ALA A 145 26.52 -17.66 -0.67
N THR A 146 27.19 -16.97 0.25
CA THR A 146 26.81 -15.64 0.69
C THR A 146 27.81 -14.60 0.23
N ILE A 147 27.31 -13.39 0.00
CA ILE A 147 28.12 -12.20 -0.21
C ILE A 147 27.85 -11.20 0.91
N VAL A 148 28.90 -10.67 1.51
CA VAL A 148 28.83 -9.55 2.46
C VAL A 148 29.05 -8.27 1.68
N GLU A 149 28.01 -7.50 1.52
CA GLU A 149 27.96 -6.26 0.76
C GLU A 149 28.76 -5.13 1.44
N SER A 150 28.98 -4.04 0.73
CA SER A 150 29.78 -2.90 1.20
C SER A 150 29.26 -2.26 2.50
N ASP A 151 27.94 -2.33 2.74
CA ASP A 151 27.31 -1.85 3.97
C ASP A 151 27.42 -2.84 5.14
N GLY A 152 27.92 -4.07 4.87
CA GLY A 152 28.05 -5.18 5.81
C GLY A 152 26.79 -6.04 5.92
N THR A 153 25.84 -5.92 4.99
CA THR A 153 24.69 -6.83 4.89
C THR A 153 25.13 -8.13 4.24
N GLU A 154 24.86 -9.25 4.88
CA GLU A 154 25.13 -10.57 4.32
C GLU A 154 23.88 -11.07 3.61
N VAL A 155 24.01 -11.35 2.31
CA VAL A 155 22.93 -11.87 1.47
C VAL A 155 23.40 -13.11 0.72
N GLN A 156 22.48 -13.97 0.28
CA GLN A 156 22.82 -15.08 -0.60
C GLN A 156 23.05 -14.59 -2.03
N ILE A 157 23.98 -15.20 -2.77
CA ILE A 157 24.12 -14.98 -4.22
C ILE A 157 22.82 -15.34 -4.94
N ALA A 158 22.66 -14.93 -6.17
CA ALA A 158 21.40 -15.04 -6.90
C ALA A 158 21.51 -15.92 -8.17
N PRO A 159 21.72 -17.25 -8.05
CA PRO A 159 21.69 -18.14 -9.20
C PRO A 159 20.39 -18.02 -10.01
N VAL A 160 20.47 -18.22 -11.33
CA VAL A 160 19.37 -18.00 -12.28
C VAL A 160 18.09 -18.77 -11.89
N ASP A 161 18.21 -19.99 -11.36
CA ASP A 161 17.09 -20.86 -11.02
C ASP A 161 16.25 -20.33 -9.84
N VAL A 162 16.80 -19.50 -8.96
CA VAL A 162 16.11 -18.87 -7.83
C VAL A 162 15.72 -17.41 -8.08
N GLN A 163 15.99 -16.87 -9.27
CA GLN A 163 15.64 -15.52 -9.64
C GLN A 163 14.15 -15.34 -9.92
N PHE A 164 13.67 -14.10 -9.74
CA PHE A 164 12.28 -13.71 -9.99
C PHE A 164 11.84 -14.03 -11.44
N GLN A 165 12.70 -13.78 -12.44
CA GLN A 165 12.40 -14.01 -13.83
C GLN A 165 12.27 -15.50 -14.18
N SER A 166 12.92 -16.38 -13.43
CA SER A 166 12.84 -17.85 -13.63
C SER A 166 11.53 -18.46 -13.13
N ALA A 167 10.80 -17.76 -12.28
CA ALA A 167 9.50 -18.18 -11.82
C ALA A 167 8.44 -18.08 -12.93
N LYS A 168 7.42 -18.96 -12.87
CA LYS A 168 6.31 -18.93 -13.83
C LYS A 168 5.60 -17.59 -13.81
N LEU A 169 5.13 -17.12 -14.97
CA LEU A 169 4.48 -15.82 -15.11
C LEU A 169 3.36 -15.58 -14.07
N TRP A 170 2.47 -16.56 -13.86
CA TRP A 170 1.39 -16.43 -12.88
C TRP A 170 1.90 -16.31 -11.44
N GLN A 171 3.05 -16.91 -11.09
CA GLN A 171 3.69 -16.78 -9.77
C GLN A 171 4.25 -15.38 -9.57
N ARG A 172 4.90 -14.81 -10.61
CA ARG A 172 5.38 -13.42 -10.61
C ARG A 172 4.21 -12.43 -10.49
N MET A 173 3.13 -12.65 -11.26
CA MET A 173 1.91 -11.84 -11.14
C MET A 173 1.31 -11.90 -9.72
N LEU A 174 1.22 -13.11 -9.14
CA LEU A 174 0.69 -13.28 -7.79
C LEU A 174 1.60 -12.62 -6.74
N THR A 175 2.92 -12.71 -6.89
CA THR A 175 3.89 -12.03 -6.03
C THR A 175 3.71 -10.52 -6.08
N ASN A 176 3.58 -9.91 -7.27
CA ASN A 176 3.34 -8.47 -7.41
C ASN A 176 1.96 -8.04 -6.89
N PHE A 177 0.92 -8.88 -7.03
CA PHE A 177 -0.42 -8.59 -6.51
C PHE A 177 -0.54 -8.73 -4.99
N ALA A 178 0.33 -9.52 -4.38
CA ALA A 178 0.20 -9.94 -2.98
C ALA A 178 0.33 -8.79 -1.97
N GLY A 179 1.18 -7.79 -2.23
CA GLY A 179 1.29 -6.60 -1.38
C GLY A 179 -0.04 -5.85 -1.27
N PRO A 180 -0.60 -5.36 -2.38
CA PRO A 180 -1.93 -4.75 -2.40
C PRO A 180 -3.03 -5.64 -1.81
N MET A 181 -3.05 -6.94 -2.14
CA MET A 181 -4.00 -7.89 -1.60
C MET A 181 -3.96 -7.95 -0.06
N ASN A 182 -2.77 -8.00 0.53
CA ASN A 182 -2.61 -8.01 1.97
C ASN A 182 -3.13 -6.73 2.63
N ASN A 183 -3.04 -5.58 1.97
CA ASN A 183 -3.62 -4.35 2.47
C ASN A 183 -5.16 -4.40 2.50
N PHE A 184 -5.80 -5.02 1.50
CA PHE A 184 -7.25 -5.25 1.58
C PHE A 184 -7.61 -6.24 2.70
N ILE A 185 -6.81 -7.30 2.90
CA ILE A 185 -7.00 -8.25 4.00
C ILE A 185 -6.85 -7.53 5.36
N LEU A 186 -5.81 -6.70 5.51
CA LEU A 186 -5.60 -5.90 6.72
C LEU A 186 -6.81 -5.00 7.01
N ALA A 187 -7.34 -4.33 6.00
CA ALA A 187 -8.52 -3.47 6.15
C ALA A 187 -9.75 -4.28 6.61
N ILE A 188 -9.99 -5.46 6.01
CA ILE A 188 -11.11 -6.35 6.39
C ILE A 188 -10.98 -6.75 7.87
N ILE A 189 -9.80 -7.18 8.30
CA ILE A 189 -9.54 -7.55 9.69
C ILE A 189 -9.74 -6.35 10.61
N THR A 190 -9.21 -5.20 10.23
CA THR A 190 -9.25 -3.97 11.03
C THR A 190 -10.68 -3.44 11.19
N PHE A 191 -11.51 -3.46 10.13
CA PHE A 191 -12.93 -3.10 10.24
C PHE A 191 -13.72 -4.09 11.10
N ALA A 192 -13.42 -5.38 11.02
CA ALA A 192 -14.04 -6.36 11.91
C ALA A 192 -13.68 -6.08 13.37
N ILE A 193 -12.38 -5.85 13.68
CA ILE A 193 -11.92 -5.45 15.03
C ILE A 193 -12.67 -4.19 15.50
N LEU A 194 -12.81 -3.19 14.63
CA LEU A 194 -13.53 -1.96 14.96
C LEU A 194 -14.97 -2.22 15.35
N ALA A 195 -15.69 -3.10 14.63
CA ALA A 195 -17.06 -3.50 14.96
C ALA A 195 -17.16 -4.20 16.34
N PHE A 196 -16.18 -5.02 16.69
CA PHE A 196 -16.10 -5.62 18.03
C PHE A 196 -15.88 -4.56 19.11
N MET A 197 -14.97 -3.63 18.90
CA MET A 197 -14.68 -2.53 19.84
C MET A 197 -15.85 -1.56 20.03
N GLN A 198 -16.70 -1.41 19.04
CA GLN A 198 -17.91 -0.57 19.07
C GLN A 198 -19.11 -1.30 19.68
N GLY A 199 -18.99 -2.59 19.99
CA GLY A 199 -20.07 -3.42 20.51
C GLY A 199 -21.08 -3.88 19.45
N GLY A 200 -20.98 -3.40 18.20
CA GLY A 200 -21.88 -3.73 17.10
C GLY A 200 -21.66 -2.85 15.87
N VAL A 201 -22.42 -3.13 14.82
CA VAL A 201 -22.39 -2.39 13.55
C VAL A 201 -23.56 -1.44 13.52
N THR A 202 -23.29 -0.14 13.58
CA THR A 202 -24.32 0.89 13.46
C THR A 202 -24.50 1.28 12.00
N SER A 203 -25.70 1.07 11.48
CA SER A 203 -26.10 1.47 10.14
C SER A 203 -27.16 2.56 10.19
N THR A 204 -27.09 3.51 9.28
CA THR A 204 -28.15 4.50 9.08
C THR A 204 -29.30 3.87 8.31
N THR A 205 -30.50 4.01 8.84
CA THR A 205 -31.73 3.56 8.17
C THR A 205 -32.32 4.71 7.35
N THR A 206 -33.32 4.41 6.50
CA THR A 206 -34.07 5.44 5.77
C THR A 206 -35.17 6.13 6.62
N HIS A 207 -35.18 5.85 7.93
CA HIS A 207 -36.11 6.48 8.86
C HIS A 207 -35.55 7.80 9.38
N VAL A 208 -36.45 8.76 9.56
CA VAL A 208 -36.15 10.07 10.13
C VAL A 208 -36.12 9.98 11.64
N ALA A 209 -34.95 10.23 12.28
CA ALA A 209 -34.83 10.32 13.74
C ALA A 209 -35.30 11.67 14.26
N ALA A 210 -34.96 12.75 13.55
CA ALA A 210 -35.37 14.12 13.87
C ALA A 210 -35.25 15.02 12.64
N THR A 211 -35.90 16.15 12.68
CA THR A 211 -35.69 17.29 11.76
C THR A 211 -35.05 18.44 12.54
N THR A 212 -34.08 19.13 11.91
CA THR A 212 -33.48 20.31 12.50
C THR A 212 -34.53 21.42 12.65
N ALA A 213 -34.40 22.24 13.71
CA ALA A 213 -35.24 23.44 13.84
C ALA A 213 -35.06 24.31 12.59
N ASP A 214 -36.14 24.95 12.16
CA ASP A 214 -36.23 25.85 10.99
C ASP A 214 -35.73 25.25 9.67
N SER A 215 -35.74 23.93 9.57
CA SER A 215 -35.32 23.21 8.36
C SER A 215 -36.44 23.10 7.34
N VAL A 216 -36.04 23.03 6.07
CA VAL A 216 -36.95 22.78 4.94
C VAL A 216 -37.76 21.48 5.13
N ALA A 217 -37.13 20.44 5.70
CA ALA A 217 -37.83 19.19 6.00
C ALA A 217 -38.98 19.37 7.00
N ARG A 218 -38.73 20.15 8.06
CA ARG A 218 -39.78 20.43 9.08
C ARG A 218 -40.91 21.27 8.52
N THR A 219 -40.61 22.31 7.74
CA THR A 219 -41.57 23.15 7.08
C THR A 219 -42.43 22.37 6.07
N ALA A 220 -41.82 21.41 5.37
CA ALA A 220 -42.50 20.54 4.42
C ALA A 220 -43.34 19.46 5.12
N GLY A 221 -43.33 19.34 6.45
CA GLY A 221 -44.13 18.39 7.22
C GLY A 221 -43.53 17.00 7.37
N ILE A 222 -42.21 16.85 7.20
CA ILE A 222 -41.48 15.62 7.53
C ILE A 222 -41.39 15.50 9.06
N GLN A 223 -41.68 14.33 9.59
CA GLN A 223 -41.74 14.06 11.02
C GLN A 223 -40.81 12.93 11.44
N LYS A 224 -40.48 12.89 12.74
CA LYS A 224 -39.79 11.74 13.34
C LYS A 224 -40.60 10.45 13.08
N GLY A 225 -39.91 9.39 12.68
CA GLY A 225 -40.51 8.10 12.36
C GLY A 225 -40.87 7.91 10.88
N ASP A 226 -40.90 8.97 10.06
CA ASP A 226 -41.10 8.83 8.63
C ASP A 226 -40.01 7.99 8.00
N GLN A 227 -40.36 7.02 7.18
CA GLN A 227 -39.44 6.27 6.36
C GLN A 227 -39.44 6.83 4.94
N ILE A 228 -38.35 7.37 4.43
CA ILE A 228 -38.24 7.80 3.05
C ILE A 228 -37.97 6.57 2.17
N VAL A 229 -38.94 6.22 1.30
CA VAL A 229 -38.88 5.02 0.46
C VAL A 229 -38.58 5.32 -1.00
N ALA A 230 -38.84 6.55 -1.48
CA ALA A 230 -38.50 6.97 -2.84
C ALA A 230 -38.27 8.49 -2.92
N VAL A 231 -37.48 8.92 -3.90
CA VAL A 231 -37.23 10.32 -4.27
C VAL A 231 -37.51 10.45 -5.78
N ASN A 232 -38.40 11.37 -6.17
CA ASN A 232 -38.83 11.56 -7.56
C ASN A 232 -39.29 10.25 -8.23
N GLY A 233 -39.98 9.37 -7.49
CA GLY A 233 -40.42 8.06 -7.96
C GLY A 233 -39.32 6.96 -7.98
N LYS A 234 -38.06 7.29 -7.81
CA LYS A 234 -37.00 6.32 -7.75
C LYS A 234 -36.89 5.71 -6.33
N LYS A 235 -37.04 4.39 -6.23
CA LYS A 235 -36.97 3.67 -4.96
C LYS A 235 -35.59 3.83 -4.31
N MET A 236 -35.56 4.12 -3.03
CA MET A 236 -34.37 4.33 -2.24
C MET A 236 -34.20 3.25 -1.16
N THR A 237 -33.02 2.66 -1.08
CA THR A 237 -32.71 1.59 -0.15
C THR A 237 -31.72 2.00 0.96
N SER A 238 -31.09 3.17 0.85
CA SER A 238 -30.14 3.66 1.84
C SER A 238 -30.29 5.17 2.09
N ALA A 239 -30.09 5.58 3.33
CA ALA A 239 -30.04 6.99 3.72
C ALA A 239 -28.93 7.76 2.98
N GLN A 240 -27.82 7.11 2.68
CA GLN A 240 -26.72 7.71 1.93
C GLN A 240 -27.13 8.09 0.50
N SER A 241 -27.81 7.18 -0.21
CA SER A 241 -28.30 7.46 -1.58
C SER A 241 -29.30 8.61 -1.59
N ILE A 242 -30.18 8.68 -0.58
CA ILE A 242 -31.12 9.79 -0.41
C ILE A 242 -30.36 11.09 -0.17
N SER A 243 -29.40 11.08 0.74
CA SER A 243 -28.58 12.27 1.08
C SER A 243 -27.80 12.79 -0.11
N LEU A 244 -27.17 11.91 -0.92
CA LEU A 244 -26.46 12.29 -2.12
C LEU A 244 -27.38 12.97 -3.13
N LEU A 245 -28.57 12.39 -3.39
CA LEU A 245 -29.53 12.95 -4.35
C LEU A 245 -30.00 14.33 -3.88
N ILE A 246 -30.24 14.51 -2.58
CA ILE A 246 -30.61 15.80 -2.00
C ILE A 246 -29.46 16.81 -2.15
N GLN A 247 -28.21 16.40 -1.88
CA GLN A 247 -27.03 17.26 -2.02
C GLN A 247 -26.81 17.72 -3.47
N ASP A 248 -27.06 16.84 -4.43
CA ASP A 248 -26.92 17.13 -5.87
C ASP A 248 -28.09 18.00 -6.43
N SER A 249 -29.11 18.31 -5.61
CA SER A 249 -30.33 19.03 -6.05
C SER A 249 -30.58 20.34 -5.28
N PRO A 250 -29.59 21.28 -5.16
CA PRO A 250 -29.78 22.55 -4.47
C PRO A 250 -30.83 23.39 -5.20
N LYS A 251 -31.85 23.91 -4.46
CA LYS A 251 -32.97 24.70 -4.96
C LYS A 251 -33.88 23.99 -5.99
N GLN A 252 -33.73 22.69 -6.21
CA GLN A 252 -34.60 21.93 -7.10
C GLN A 252 -35.72 21.26 -6.27
N ARG A 253 -36.96 21.31 -6.79
CA ARG A 253 -38.08 20.68 -6.12
C ARG A 253 -38.02 19.17 -6.25
N LEU A 254 -37.93 18.45 -5.11
CA LEU A 254 -37.95 17.00 -5.01
C LEU A 254 -39.26 16.51 -4.43
N THR A 255 -39.77 15.39 -4.94
CA THR A 255 -40.93 14.70 -4.38
C THR A 255 -40.43 13.49 -3.58
N LEU A 256 -40.56 13.56 -2.26
CA LEU A 256 -40.22 12.47 -1.36
C LEU A 256 -41.48 11.61 -1.17
N THR A 257 -41.37 10.31 -1.42
CA THR A 257 -42.40 9.34 -1.02
C THR A 257 -41.96 8.79 0.33
N ILE A 258 -42.79 9.01 1.34
CA ILE A 258 -42.58 8.55 2.70
C ILE A 258 -43.61 7.50 3.11
N ASN A 259 -43.21 6.59 4.00
CA ASN A 259 -44.12 5.73 4.74
C ASN A 259 -44.23 6.26 6.17
N ARG A 260 -45.41 6.67 6.58
CA ARG A 260 -45.74 7.15 7.92
C ARG A 260 -46.84 6.24 8.52
N ALA A 261 -46.47 5.45 9.52
CA ALA A 261 -47.35 4.50 10.19
C ALA A 261 -48.10 3.57 9.22
N GLY A 262 -47.44 3.05 8.20
CA GLY A 262 -47.99 2.16 7.18
C GLY A 262 -48.66 2.89 6.00
N GLN A 263 -48.88 4.21 6.08
CA GLN A 263 -49.50 5.00 5.01
C GLN A 263 -48.44 5.65 4.13
N THR A 264 -48.56 5.50 2.82
CA THR A 264 -47.68 6.16 1.85
C THR A 264 -48.17 7.59 1.60
N LYS A 265 -47.27 8.57 1.77
CA LYS A 265 -47.53 10.00 1.51
C LYS A 265 -46.45 10.56 0.59
N LYS A 266 -46.81 11.51 -0.26
CA LYS A 266 -45.87 12.28 -1.08
C LYS A 266 -45.72 13.68 -0.49
N ILE A 267 -44.46 14.08 -0.24
CA ILE A 267 -44.12 15.39 0.30
C ILE A 267 -43.17 16.07 -0.69
N ALA A 268 -43.51 17.29 -1.10
CA ALA A 268 -42.64 18.10 -1.92
C ALA A 268 -41.67 18.90 -1.03
N VAL A 269 -40.41 18.85 -1.35
CA VAL A 269 -39.32 19.51 -0.61
C VAL A 269 -38.38 20.20 -1.59
N THR A 270 -37.99 21.44 -1.30
CA THR A 270 -36.96 22.15 -2.09
C THR A 270 -35.73 22.33 -1.24
N PRO A 271 -34.60 21.54 -1.45
CA PRO A 271 -33.40 21.66 -0.61
C PRO A 271 -32.85 23.07 -0.60
N ALA A 272 -32.51 23.59 0.58
CA ALA A 272 -31.80 24.85 0.73
C ALA A 272 -30.37 24.71 0.17
N ALA A 273 -29.92 25.72 -0.55
CA ALA A 273 -28.53 25.72 -1.03
C ALA A 273 -27.60 26.16 0.11
N LYS A 274 -26.59 25.33 0.41
CA LYS A 274 -25.52 25.65 1.38
C LYS A 274 -24.17 25.48 0.71
N THR A 275 -23.25 26.39 0.96
CA THR A 275 -21.88 26.27 0.48
C THR A 275 -21.04 25.54 1.53
N VAL A 276 -20.44 24.43 1.14
CA VAL A 276 -19.53 23.63 1.97
C VAL A 276 -18.24 23.40 1.18
N SER A 277 -17.13 23.84 1.70
CA SER A 277 -15.82 23.72 1.04
C SER A 277 -15.83 24.22 -0.43
N GLY A 278 -16.46 25.37 -0.68
CA GLY A 278 -16.55 25.95 -2.03
C GLY A 278 -17.64 25.34 -2.94
N ASN A 279 -18.21 24.20 -2.60
CA ASN A 279 -19.25 23.52 -3.38
C ASN A 279 -20.65 23.88 -2.87
N ARG A 280 -21.57 24.14 -3.79
CA ARG A 280 -22.97 24.43 -3.48
C ARG A 280 -23.76 23.13 -3.43
N ILE A 281 -24.23 22.75 -2.25
CA ILE A 281 -25.00 21.52 -2.00
C ILE A 281 -26.40 21.81 -1.51
N GLY A 282 -27.34 20.90 -1.79
CA GLY A 282 -28.70 20.92 -1.25
C GLY A 282 -28.75 20.33 0.16
N GLN A 283 -29.52 20.96 1.07
CA GLN A 283 -29.75 20.45 2.42
C GLN A 283 -31.22 20.59 2.78
N ILE A 284 -31.83 19.56 3.42
CA ILE A 284 -33.20 19.59 3.90
C ILE A 284 -33.32 19.58 5.43
N GLY A 285 -32.24 19.22 6.17
CA GLY A 285 -32.19 19.20 7.64
C GLY A 285 -32.89 17.99 8.27
N VAL A 286 -32.68 16.80 7.75
CA VAL A 286 -33.08 15.52 8.31
C VAL A 286 -31.91 14.84 9.02
N GLN A 287 -32.17 14.30 10.21
CA GLN A 287 -31.29 13.36 10.89
C GLN A 287 -31.82 11.93 10.71
N TRP A 288 -30.96 11.04 10.29
CA TRP A 288 -31.32 9.64 10.05
C TRP A 288 -31.31 8.85 11.34
N ALA A 289 -32.28 7.94 11.49
CA ALA A 289 -32.26 6.97 12.57
C ALA A 289 -31.16 5.92 12.31
N THR A 290 -30.52 5.49 13.39
CA THR A 290 -29.51 4.44 13.35
C THR A 290 -30.06 3.15 13.96
N LYS A 291 -29.61 2.02 13.42
CA LYS A 291 -29.86 0.68 13.98
C LYS A 291 -28.49 0.04 14.24
N THR A 292 -28.28 -0.48 15.43
CA THR A 292 -27.08 -1.21 15.79
C THR A 292 -27.38 -2.71 15.81
N ASP A 293 -26.63 -3.47 15.00
CA ASP A 293 -26.65 -4.92 15.00
C ASP A 293 -25.44 -5.43 15.82
N THR A 294 -25.72 -6.13 16.91
CA THR A 294 -24.68 -6.64 17.83
C THR A 294 -24.29 -8.08 17.56
N SER A 295 -24.91 -8.73 16.56
CA SER A 295 -24.65 -10.12 16.22
C SER A 295 -23.18 -10.34 15.79
N LEU A 296 -22.64 -11.53 16.09
CA LEU A 296 -21.29 -11.92 15.67
C LEU A 296 -21.15 -11.87 14.14
N GLY A 297 -22.19 -12.35 13.44
CA GLY A 297 -22.22 -12.34 11.97
C GLY A 297 -22.12 -10.93 11.40
N ALA A 298 -22.86 -9.96 11.95
CA ALA A 298 -22.79 -8.57 11.51
C ALA A 298 -21.40 -7.97 11.74
N LYS A 299 -20.77 -8.24 12.89
CA LYS A 299 -19.41 -7.74 13.19
C LYS A 299 -18.34 -8.28 12.22
N LEU A 300 -18.39 -9.58 11.92
CA LEU A 300 -17.48 -10.19 10.95
C LEU A 300 -17.76 -9.70 9.52
N ALA A 301 -19.03 -9.64 9.13
CA ALA A 301 -19.46 -9.12 7.82
C ALA A 301 -19.06 -7.64 7.62
N TYR A 302 -18.97 -6.86 8.70
CA TYR A 302 -18.55 -5.46 8.62
C TYR A 302 -17.11 -5.31 8.13
N GLY A 303 -16.24 -6.28 8.40
CA GLY A 303 -14.90 -6.32 7.79
C GLY A 303 -14.98 -6.14 6.28
N PHE A 304 -15.84 -6.92 5.61
CA PHE A 304 -16.02 -6.86 4.15
C PHE A 304 -16.84 -5.65 3.72
N THR A 305 -17.99 -5.40 4.36
CA THR A 305 -18.90 -4.33 3.94
C THR A 305 -18.33 -2.96 4.21
N GLY A 306 -17.60 -2.77 5.30
CA GLY A 306 -16.89 -1.53 5.63
C GLY A 306 -15.75 -1.27 4.63
N SER A 307 -14.91 -2.27 4.37
CA SER A 307 -13.84 -2.19 3.37
C SER A 307 -14.38 -1.88 1.98
N TRP A 308 -15.43 -2.58 1.54
CA TRP A 308 -16.09 -2.33 0.26
C TRP A 308 -16.71 -0.92 0.19
N GLY A 309 -17.29 -0.45 1.29
CA GLY A 309 -17.86 0.91 1.38
C GLY A 309 -16.80 1.98 1.14
N ILE A 310 -15.63 1.88 1.79
CA ILE A 310 -14.50 2.81 1.58
C ILE A 310 -13.93 2.67 0.17
N THR A 311 -13.71 1.45 -0.31
CA THR A 311 -13.25 1.21 -1.68
C THR A 311 -14.15 1.88 -2.71
N LYS A 312 -15.46 1.67 -2.61
CA LYS A 312 -16.45 2.30 -3.48
C LYS A 312 -16.40 3.83 -3.38
N GLN A 313 -16.26 4.38 -2.19
CA GLN A 313 -16.16 5.83 -1.99
C GLN A 313 -14.90 6.40 -2.67
N ILE A 314 -13.75 5.75 -2.56
CA ILE A 314 -12.53 6.18 -3.24
C ILE A 314 -12.73 6.19 -4.76
N PHE A 315 -13.28 5.11 -5.34
CA PHE A 315 -13.55 5.06 -6.78
C PHE A 315 -14.61 6.08 -7.24
N GLN A 316 -15.60 6.37 -6.42
CA GLN A 316 -16.59 7.42 -6.73
C GLN A 316 -15.96 8.81 -6.74
N VAL A 317 -15.05 9.10 -5.79
CA VAL A 317 -14.30 10.36 -5.76
C VAL A 317 -13.38 10.46 -6.98
N LEU A 318 -12.61 9.42 -7.28
CA LEU A 318 -11.74 9.37 -8.46
C LEU A 318 -12.54 9.54 -9.75
N GLY A 319 -13.65 8.83 -9.92
CA GLY A 319 -14.50 8.92 -11.12
C GLY A 319 -15.10 10.33 -11.32
N ARG A 320 -15.55 10.98 -10.25
CA ARG A 320 -16.03 12.36 -10.32
C ARG A 320 -14.93 13.33 -10.75
N ARG A 321 -13.68 13.09 -10.32
CA ARG A 321 -12.54 13.94 -10.67
C ARG A 321 -12.10 13.79 -12.12
N VAL A 322 -12.19 12.62 -12.67
CA VAL A 322 -11.93 12.42 -14.11
C VAL A 322 -12.88 13.26 -14.98
N THR A 323 -14.14 13.44 -14.53
CA THR A 323 -15.16 14.20 -15.29
C THR A 323 -15.17 15.71 -14.99
N HIS A 324 -14.71 16.15 -13.79
CA HIS A 324 -14.80 17.55 -13.34
C HIS A 324 -13.42 18.21 -13.13
N GLY A 325 -12.34 17.53 -13.48
CA GLY A 325 -10.96 17.99 -13.30
C GLY A 325 -10.35 17.57 -11.94
N VAL A 326 -9.07 17.25 -11.97
CA VAL A 326 -8.27 16.88 -10.79
C VAL A 326 -7.65 18.13 -10.19
N SER A 327 -7.86 18.36 -8.88
CA SER A 327 -7.16 19.39 -8.13
C SER A 327 -6.13 18.75 -7.21
N LEU A 328 -4.95 19.38 -7.06
CA LEU A 328 -3.95 18.95 -6.08
C LEU A 328 -4.51 18.94 -4.64
N ASN A 329 -5.50 19.78 -4.35
CA ASN A 329 -6.19 19.80 -3.07
C ASN A 329 -6.98 18.51 -2.74
N ASP A 330 -7.21 17.67 -3.73
CA ASP A 330 -7.93 16.39 -3.55
C ASP A 330 -6.99 15.24 -3.18
N LEU A 331 -5.71 15.46 -3.39
CA LEU A 331 -4.66 14.51 -3.05
C LEU A 331 -4.07 14.89 -1.68
N GLY A 332 -4.02 13.92 -0.79
CA GLY A 332 -3.35 14.08 0.50
C GLY A 332 -1.92 13.54 0.42
N GLY A 333 -0.94 14.39 0.65
CA GLY A 333 0.46 14.01 0.75
C GLY A 333 0.90 13.64 2.17
N PRO A 334 2.21 13.53 2.40
CA PRO A 334 2.76 13.13 3.70
C PRO A 334 2.34 14.05 4.86
N VAL A 335 2.22 15.36 4.61
CA VAL A 335 1.82 16.34 5.63
C VAL A 335 0.34 16.15 6.00
N ALA A 336 -0.54 15.96 5.03
CA ALA A 336 -1.96 15.66 5.26
C ALA A 336 -2.16 14.36 6.04
N ILE A 337 -1.39 13.32 5.72
CA ILE A 337 -1.44 12.04 6.42
C ILE A 337 -0.97 12.21 7.88
N PHE A 338 0.12 12.94 8.11
CA PHE A 338 0.59 13.22 9.46
C PHE A 338 -0.44 14.03 10.27
N ALA A 339 -1.04 15.06 9.67
CA ALA A 339 -2.09 15.89 10.30
C ALA A 339 -3.32 15.03 10.65
N THR A 340 -3.77 14.17 9.72
CA THR A 340 -4.89 13.25 9.94
C THR A 340 -4.57 12.23 11.04
N THR A 341 -3.35 11.71 11.08
CA THR A 341 -2.88 10.79 12.14
C THR A 341 -2.85 11.51 13.50
N SER A 342 -2.41 12.77 13.54
CA SER A 342 -2.44 13.57 14.76
C SER A 342 -3.86 13.75 15.29
N GLN A 343 -4.79 14.06 14.40
CA GLN A 343 -6.21 14.20 14.77
C GLN A 343 -6.79 12.88 15.27
N ALA A 344 -6.48 11.77 14.58
CA ALA A 344 -6.94 10.44 14.99
C ALA A 344 -6.37 10.04 16.36
N ALA A 345 -5.09 10.30 16.61
CA ALA A 345 -4.45 10.03 17.91
C ALA A 345 -5.11 10.79 19.06
N LYS A 346 -5.50 12.05 18.83
CA LYS A 346 -6.25 12.87 19.82
C LYS A 346 -7.67 12.37 20.04
N SER A 347 -8.30 11.79 19.01
CA SER A 347 -9.69 11.31 19.06
C SER A 347 -9.81 9.90 19.67
N GLY A 348 -8.69 9.24 19.95
CA GLY A 348 -8.62 7.96 20.63
C GLY A 348 -8.44 6.75 19.70
N VAL A 349 -8.19 5.62 20.33
CA VAL A 349 -7.74 4.37 19.67
C VAL A 349 -8.68 3.86 18.56
N ARG A 350 -10.00 4.02 18.74
CA ARG A 350 -10.97 3.60 17.70
C ARG A 350 -10.78 4.38 16.40
N THR A 351 -10.48 5.67 16.49
CA THR A 351 -10.25 6.53 15.32
C THR A 351 -8.93 6.18 14.64
N VAL A 352 -7.90 5.81 15.41
CA VAL A 352 -6.62 5.33 14.88
C VAL A 352 -6.81 4.01 14.11
N ILE A 353 -7.58 3.07 14.66
CA ILE A 353 -7.88 1.80 14.00
C ILE A 353 -8.70 2.04 12.71
N TYR A 354 -9.67 2.95 12.74
CA TYR A 354 -10.41 3.34 11.53
C TYR A 354 -9.48 3.95 10.47
N LEU A 355 -8.57 4.85 10.88
CA LEU A 355 -7.58 5.47 9.99
C LEU A 355 -6.66 4.40 9.37
N LEU A 356 -6.18 3.43 10.16
CA LEU A 356 -5.37 2.31 9.68
C LEU A 356 -6.10 1.55 8.57
N ALA A 357 -7.40 1.23 8.76
CA ALA A 357 -8.19 0.53 7.74
C ALA A 357 -8.33 1.34 6.45
N VAL A 358 -8.63 2.65 6.56
CA VAL A 358 -8.79 3.55 5.41
C VAL A 358 -7.47 3.71 4.64
N LEU A 359 -6.36 3.93 5.35
CA LEU A 359 -5.04 4.05 4.74
C LEU A 359 -4.60 2.74 4.09
N SER A 360 -4.94 1.60 4.69
CA SER A 360 -4.65 0.28 4.12
C SER A 360 -5.35 0.06 2.78
N ILE A 361 -6.63 0.39 2.68
CA ILE A 361 -7.37 0.33 1.41
C ILE A 361 -6.77 1.29 0.39
N ASN A 362 -6.47 2.52 0.81
CA ASN A 362 -5.90 3.53 -0.08
C ASN A 362 -4.55 3.07 -0.65
N LEU A 363 -3.67 2.52 0.21
CA LEU A 363 -2.38 1.97 -0.20
C LEU A 363 -2.56 0.78 -1.17
N GLY A 364 -3.52 -0.12 -0.90
CA GLY A 364 -3.85 -1.22 -1.80
C GLY A 364 -4.34 -0.75 -3.17
N ILE A 365 -5.23 0.25 -3.21
CA ILE A 365 -5.75 0.80 -4.47
C ILE A 365 -4.65 1.54 -5.25
N VAL A 366 -3.88 2.41 -4.59
CA VAL A 366 -2.82 3.20 -5.24
C VAL A 366 -1.75 2.27 -5.82
N ASN A 367 -1.32 1.24 -5.08
CA ASN A 367 -0.34 0.29 -5.59
C ASN A 367 -0.88 -0.60 -6.73
N LEU A 368 -2.18 -0.73 -6.91
CA LEU A 368 -2.78 -1.42 -8.07
C LEU A 368 -2.96 -0.54 -9.30
N LEU A 369 -2.71 0.78 -9.20
CA LEU A 369 -2.74 1.63 -10.38
C LEU A 369 -1.67 1.19 -11.38
N PRO A 370 -1.97 1.20 -12.70
CA PRO A 370 -1.03 0.78 -13.74
C PRO A 370 0.04 1.86 -14.00
N ILE A 371 0.71 2.29 -12.93
CA ILE A 371 1.78 3.29 -12.96
C ILE A 371 3.10 2.56 -12.79
N PRO A 372 4.07 2.73 -13.71
CA PRO A 372 5.41 2.18 -13.54
C PRO A 372 6.02 2.58 -12.19
N ALA A 373 6.83 1.73 -11.61
CA ALA A 373 7.35 1.78 -10.24
C ALA A 373 6.38 1.37 -9.13
N LEU A 374 5.08 1.18 -9.40
CA LEU A 374 4.12 0.56 -8.48
C LEU A 374 3.88 -0.91 -8.86
N ASP A 375 3.31 -1.70 -7.93
CA ASP A 375 3.00 -3.11 -8.17
C ASP A 375 2.04 -3.31 -9.35
N GLY A 376 1.06 -2.41 -9.51
CA GLY A 376 0.14 -2.39 -10.64
C GLY A 376 0.85 -2.16 -11.98
N GLY A 377 1.93 -1.39 -12.00
CA GLY A 377 2.78 -1.23 -13.17
C GLY A 377 3.51 -2.53 -13.51
N LYS A 378 4.11 -3.20 -12.51
CA LYS A 378 4.74 -4.52 -12.68
C LYS A 378 3.73 -5.58 -13.15
N LEU A 379 2.51 -5.57 -12.60
CA LEU A 379 1.41 -6.42 -13.08
C LEU A 379 1.04 -6.15 -14.54
N LEU A 380 0.97 -4.88 -14.95
CA LEU A 380 0.71 -4.51 -16.34
C LEU A 380 1.82 -5.04 -17.27
N LEU A 381 3.09 -4.90 -16.90
CA LEU A 381 4.22 -5.44 -17.66
C LEU A 381 4.14 -6.97 -17.77
N ASN A 382 3.79 -7.68 -16.71
CA ASN A 382 3.56 -9.13 -16.73
C ASN A 382 2.38 -9.52 -17.65
N ILE A 383 1.30 -8.72 -17.70
CA ILE A 383 0.19 -8.95 -18.64
C ILE A 383 0.67 -8.75 -20.09
N VAL A 384 1.44 -7.71 -20.35
CA VAL A 384 2.04 -7.47 -21.69
C VAL A 384 2.95 -8.63 -22.09
N GLU A 385 3.78 -9.15 -21.17
CA GLU A 385 4.60 -10.33 -21.39
C GLU A 385 3.74 -11.55 -21.75
N GLY A 386 2.66 -11.81 -21.01
CA GLY A 386 1.74 -12.90 -21.26
C GLY A 386 1.09 -12.85 -22.65
N ILE A 387 0.73 -11.64 -23.11
CA ILE A 387 0.16 -11.43 -24.47
C ILE A 387 1.23 -11.59 -25.56
N ARG A 388 2.47 -11.13 -25.33
CA ARG A 388 3.56 -11.21 -26.30
C ARG A 388 4.20 -12.61 -26.37
N GLY A 389 4.03 -13.42 -25.32
CA GLY A 389 4.68 -14.73 -25.19
C GLY A 389 6.18 -14.67 -24.91
N LYS A 390 6.74 -13.49 -24.62
CA LYS A 390 8.16 -13.29 -24.24
C LYS A 390 8.31 -12.07 -23.34
N PRO A 391 9.27 -12.10 -22.38
CA PRO A 391 9.53 -11.00 -21.48
C PRO A 391 9.99 -9.74 -22.22
N LEU A 392 9.83 -8.60 -21.56
CA LEU A 392 10.46 -7.35 -21.98
C LEU A 392 11.98 -7.46 -21.76
N ARG A 393 12.74 -6.68 -22.50
CA ARG A 393 14.17 -6.52 -22.21
C ARG A 393 14.33 -5.79 -20.89
N VAL A 394 15.30 -6.21 -20.07
CA VAL A 394 15.56 -5.63 -18.75
C VAL A 394 15.77 -4.11 -18.85
N GLU A 395 16.53 -3.66 -19.85
CA GLU A 395 16.80 -2.22 -20.07
C GLU A 395 15.50 -1.42 -20.35
N THR A 396 14.56 -2.04 -21.08
CA THR A 396 13.28 -1.38 -21.40
C THR A 396 12.41 -1.28 -20.14
N GLU A 397 12.38 -2.34 -19.33
CA GLU A 397 11.63 -2.36 -18.06
C GLU A 397 12.21 -1.35 -17.07
N SER A 398 13.54 -1.29 -16.94
CA SER A 398 14.25 -0.33 -16.09
C SER A 398 13.97 1.11 -16.51
N VAL A 399 14.02 1.43 -17.80
CA VAL A 399 13.70 2.79 -18.29
C VAL A 399 12.24 3.17 -18.01
N ILE A 400 11.29 2.26 -18.27
CA ILE A 400 9.87 2.50 -17.97
C ILE A 400 9.67 2.75 -16.46
N THR A 401 10.29 1.94 -15.63
CA THR A 401 10.23 2.07 -14.17
C THR A 401 10.85 3.38 -13.69
N LEU A 402 12.00 3.77 -14.23
CA LEU A 402 12.68 5.03 -13.90
C LEU A 402 11.82 6.25 -14.27
N ILE A 403 11.20 6.25 -15.44
CA ILE A 403 10.27 7.32 -15.86
C ILE A 403 9.08 7.39 -14.89
N GLY A 404 8.47 6.23 -14.57
CA GLY A 404 7.36 6.16 -13.61
C GLY A 404 7.74 6.66 -12.23
N PHE A 405 8.91 6.28 -11.73
CA PHE A 405 9.44 6.77 -10.47
C PHE A 405 9.65 8.29 -10.47
N GLY A 406 10.24 8.83 -11.54
CA GLY A 406 10.43 10.28 -11.70
C GLY A 406 9.10 11.05 -11.68
N LEU A 407 8.07 10.54 -12.36
CA LEU A 407 6.73 11.13 -12.35
C LEU A 407 6.07 11.06 -10.95
N LEU A 408 6.22 9.95 -10.24
CA LEU A 408 5.71 9.81 -8.87
C LEU A 408 6.43 10.74 -7.90
N MET A 409 7.75 10.89 -8.02
CA MET A 409 8.54 11.82 -7.20
C MET A 409 8.12 13.27 -7.47
N LEU A 410 7.93 13.65 -8.73
CA LEU A 410 7.43 14.99 -9.08
C LEU A 410 6.04 15.22 -8.48
N LEU A 411 5.12 14.27 -8.63
CA LEU A 411 3.78 14.35 -8.04
C LEU A 411 3.86 14.50 -6.51
N MET A 412 4.71 13.70 -5.85
CA MET A 412 4.88 13.76 -4.39
C MET A 412 5.40 15.13 -3.93
N ILE A 413 6.35 15.73 -4.66
CA ILE A 413 6.85 17.08 -4.37
C ILE A 413 5.73 18.10 -4.52
N LEU A 414 4.96 18.06 -5.61
CA LEU A 414 3.85 19.00 -5.87
C LEU A 414 2.75 18.87 -4.80
N VAL A 415 2.37 17.65 -4.43
CA VAL A 415 1.34 17.39 -3.42
C VAL A 415 1.84 17.82 -2.03
N THR A 416 3.11 17.54 -1.69
CA THR A 416 3.71 17.97 -0.42
C THR A 416 3.75 19.50 -0.33
N TRP A 417 4.14 20.18 -1.40
CA TRP A 417 4.12 21.65 -1.46
C TRP A 417 2.70 22.21 -1.24
N ASN A 418 1.72 21.63 -1.92
CA ASN A 418 0.32 22.00 -1.76
C ASN A 418 -0.19 21.76 -0.32
N ASP A 419 0.20 20.63 0.30
CA ASP A 419 -0.12 20.35 1.70
C ASP A 419 0.48 21.41 2.65
N ILE A 420 1.76 21.78 2.44
CA ILE A 420 2.43 22.81 3.24
C ILE A 420 1.67 24.12 3.14
N GLN A 421 1.30 24.55 1.93
CA GLN A 421 0.51 25.77 1.74
C GLN A 421 -0.84 25.69 2.48
N ARG A 422 -1.51 24.54 2.47
CA ARG A 422 -2.83 24.36 3.06
C ARG A 422 -2.82 24.29 4.59
N TYR A 423 -1.78 23.72 5.19
CA TYR A 423 -1.74 23.46 6.64
C TYR A 423 -0.95 24.51 7.44
N PHE A 424 -0.08 25.28 6.78
CA PHE A 424 0.80 26.25 7.45
C PHE A 424 0.61 27.70 7.00
N PHE A 425 -0.02 27.93 5.85
CA PHE A 425 -0.32 29.25 5.29
C PHE A 425 -1.81 29.37 4.94
#